data_b527861e560db631f2ac1c31c80a72fd
#
_entry.id   b527861e560db631f2ac1c31c80a72fd
#
_cell.length_a   1.000
_cell.length_b   1.000
_cell.length_c   1.000
_cell.angle_alpha   90.00
_cell.angle_beta   90.00
_cell.angle_gamma   90.00
#
_symmetry.space_group_name_H-M   'P 1'
#
loop_
_entity.id
_entity.type
_entity.pdbx_description
1 polymer ?
#
loop_
_entity_poly.entity_id
_entity_poly.type
_entity_poly.pdbx_seq_one_letter_code
_entity_poly.pdbx_strand_id
1 'polypeptide(L)'
;EYFYLMYMEDIIKANIDRMFPGYELDCSYCCKISRDADIFVDDAESSEKMVEQLKKKVKKRKIGAVCRFVYDRKMPVDYLEFLVDAFDINRDELVPGDKHLNLEDLSHLPNPNRGNEAPVKPVPMKLNYLDEKESIFRYVNKRDLLLHFPYHSFDHFIHFLYEAVHDPSCKEIMITQYRVAENSEVINTLIAAAQNGKQVTVFVELKARFDEENNLATAELMEKAGIHIIYSIPGLKVHAKVALVLRRNKEGKQVRSYAYISTGNFNEKTATVYADSGLFTSNEVIVNDLHTLFRVLRKEVAEPKFKRLLVARFNLLPELRRRIGYEINMAKAGKEAHIILKMNALQDPAMIDELYKASEAGVKIDLIVRGICCLIPGQAYSKNIRITRIVDSFLEHARIWYFLNGGKPLLFMGSPDWMRRNLYRRIEAVTPV
;
A
#
# COMPACT_ATOMS: atom_id res chain seq x y z
N GLU A 1 -8.42 17.33 -39.04
CA GLU A 1 -9.53 17.53 -38.08
C GLU A 1 -9.00 18.32 -36.89
N TYR A 2 -9.74 19.32 -36.43
CA TYR A 2 -9.42 20.09 -35.23
C TYR A 2 -10.24 19.54 -34.07
N PHE A 3 -9.58 19.32 -32.92
CA PHE A 3 -10.24 18.96 -31.68
C PHE A 3 -10.34 20.20 -30.80
N TYR A 4 -11.54 20.44 -30.26
CA TYR A 4 -11.78 21.54 -29.35
C TYR A 4 -11.98 20.99 -27.95
N LEU A 5 -11.27 21.54 -26.97
CA LEU A 5 -11.41 21.22 -25.56
C LEU A 5 -11.92 22.46 -24.84
N MET A 6 -12.88 22.29 -23.97
CA MET A 6 -13.42 23.35 -23.13
C MET A 6 -13.55 22.85 -21.70
N TYR A 7 -13.15 23.68 -20.76
CA TYR A 7 -13.35 23.36 -19.35
C TYR A 7 -14.82 23.48 -18.95
N MET A 8 -15.27 22.64 -18.02
CA MET A 8 -16.65 22.64 -17.55
C MET A 8 -17.03 24.00 -16.92
N GLU A 9 -16.11 24.63 -16.19
CA GLU A 9 -16.34 25.97 -15.63
C GLU A 9 -16.55 27.05 -16.70
N ASP A 10 -15.95 26.92 -17.89
CA ASP A 10 -16.21 27.86 -18.99
C ASP A 10 -17.60 27.65 -19.59
N ILE A 11 -18.06 26.40 -19.67
CA ILE A 11 -19.43 26.09 -20.11
C ILE A 11 -20.44 26.64 -19.11
N ILE A 12 -20.18 26.46 -17.81
CA ILE A 12 -21.04 26.97 -16.73
C ILE A 12 -21.09 28.50 -16.80
N LYS A 13 -19.93 29.18 -16.87
CA LYS A 13 -19.85 30.63 -16.96
C LYS A 13 -20.59 31.19 -18.16
N ALA A 14 -20.51 30.53 -19.31
CA ALA A 14 -21.22 30.94 -20.53
C ALA A 14 -22.75 30.75 -20.47
N ASN A 15 -23.26 30.06 -19.45
CA ASN A 15 -24.71 29.76 -19.30
C ASN A 15 -25.27 30.16 -17.93
N ILE A 16 -24.56 30.97 -17.15
CA ILE A 16 -25.03 31.40 -15.80
C ILE A 16 -26.35 32.14 -15.87
N ASP A 17 -26.55 33.00 -16.87
CA ASP A 17 -27.80 33.72 -17.12
C ASP A 17 -28.99 32.79 -17.27
N ARG A 18 -28.81 31.63 -17.87
CA ARG A 18 -29.83 30.59 -17.99
C ARG A 18 -30.07 29.82 -16.67
N MET A 19 -29.09 29.75 -15.82
CA MET A 19 -29.17 29.06 -14.52
C MET A 19 -29.86 29.94 -13.48
N PHE A 20 -29.80 31.27 -13.63
CA PHE A 20 -30.37 32.25 -12.71
C PHE A 20 -31.32 33.22 -13.48
N PRO A 21 -32.46 32.74 -13.99
CA PRO A 21 -33.40 33.57 -14.75
C PRO A 21 -33.94 34.70 -13.86
N GLY A 22 -33.95 35.93 -14.41
CA GLY A 22 -34.41 37.12 -13.68
C GLY A 22 -33.31 37.90 -12.94
N TYR A 23 -32.09 37.45 -13.01
CA TYR A 23 -30.91 38.18 -12.52
C TYR A 23 -30.05 38.66 -13.70
N GLU A 24 -29.48 39.85 -13.56
CA GLU A 24 -28.48 40.35 -14.46
C GLU A 24 -27.10 39.94 -13.96
N LEU A 25 -26.32 39.28 -14.84
CA LEU A 25 -24.96 38.83 -14.50
C LEU A 25 -23.96 39.96 -14.60
N ASP A 26 -23.37 40.36 -13.49
CA ASP A 26 -22.31 41.36 -13.46
C ASP A 26 -20.93 40.68 -13.74
N CYS A 27 -20.57 39.69 -12.94
CA CYS A 27 -19.29 39.00 -13.08
C CYS A 27 -19.35 37.54 -12.53
N SER A 28 -18.36 36.73 -12.92
CA SER A 28 -18.21 35.38 -12.39
C SER A 28 -16.74 34.99 -12.21
N TYR A 29 -16.39 34.48 -11.05
CA TYR A 29 -15.04 34.07 -10.70
C TYR A 29 -15.02 32.63 -10.19
N CYS A 30 -13.89 31.93 -10.41
CA CYS A 30 -13.67 30.63 -9.82
C CYS A 30 -12.95 30.76 -8.48
N CYS A 31 -13.34 29.91 -7.52
CA CYS A 31 -12.55 29.67 -6.32
C CYS A 31 -12.46 28.16 -6.04
N LYS A 32 -11.40 27.75 -5.36
CA LYS A 32 -11.19 26.38 -4.93
C LYS A 32 -10.84 26.36 -3.44
N ILE A 33 -11.68 25.70 -2.67
CA ILE A 33 -11.50 25.54 -1.22
C ILE A 33 -10.87 24.19 -0.95
N SER A 34 -9.73 24.16 -0.26
CA SER A 34 -9.18 22.95 0.34
C SER A 34 -9.37 23.01 1.85
N ARG A 35 -9.94 21.96 2.41
CA ARG A 35 -10.14 21.83 3.84
C ARG A 35 -9.11 20.90 4.43
N ASP A 36 -8.77 21.10 5.69
CA ASP A 36 -7.86 20.19 6.40
C ASP A 36 -8.45 18.78 6.38
N ALA A 37 -7.71 17.89 5.75
CA ALA A 37 -8.10 16.52 5.55
C ALA A 37 -7.42 15.56 6.56
N ASP A 38 -6.47 16.06 7.36
CA ASP A 38 -5.75 15.24 8.31
C ASP A 38 -6.65 14.92 9.52
N ILE A 39 -6.99 13.64 9.62
CA ILE A 39 -7.70 13.10 10.77
C ILE A 39 -6.66 12.74 11.82
N PHE A 40 -6.30 13.69 12.67
CA PHE A 40 -5.53 13.41 13.88
C PHE A 40 -6.42 12.67 14.87
N VAL A 41 -6.27 11.35 14.93
CA VAL A 41 -6.83 10.57 16.03
C VAL A 41 -5.72 10.47 17.06
N ASP A 42 -5.91 11.11 18.21
CA ASP A 42 -5.02 10.98 19.35
C ASP A 42 -4.88 9.49 19.69
N ASP A 43 -3.75 9.10 20.28
CA ASP A 43 -3.53 7.72 20.68
C ASP A 43 -4.62 7.34 21.72
N ALA A 44 -5.72 6.81 21.20
CA ALA A 44 -6.84 6.38 22.01
C ALA A 44 -6.42 5.19 22.86
N GLU A 45 -6.90 5.13 24.10
CA GLU A 45 -6.60 4.05 25.03
C GLU A 45 -7.10 2.68 24.53
N SER A 46 -8.13 2.67 23.65
CA SER A 46 -8.68 1.43 23.07
C SER A 46 -9.05 1.60 21.59
N SER A 47 -9.13 0.46 20.87
CA SER A 47 -9.52 0.42 19.46
C SER A 47 -10.95 0.91 19.24
N GLU A 48 -11.88 0.65 20.20
CA GLU A 48 -13.28 1.08 20.13
C GLU A 48 -13.39 2.61 20.22
N LYS A 49 -12.68 3.23 21.18
CA LYS A 49 -12.61 4.68 21.27
C LYS A 49 -12.01 5.31 20.02
N MET A 50 -11.02 4.66 19.41
CA MET A 50 -10.42 5.12 18.14
C MET A 50 -11.44 5.07 16.99
N VAL A 51 -12.20 4.00 16.86
CA VAL A 51 -13.28 3.88 15.85
C VAL A 51 -14.31 4.97 16.03
N GLU A 52 -14.77 5.21 17.27
CA GLU A 52 -15.75 6.26 17.56
C GLU A 52 -15.23 7.66 17.23
N GLN A 53 -13.99 7.96 17.62
CA GLN A 53 -13.34 9.24 17.29
C GLN A 53 -13.22 9.40 15.77
N LEU A 54 -12.83 8.32 15.05
CA LEU A 54 -12.71 8.34 13.60
C LEU A 54 -14.06 8.63 12.94
N LYS A 55 -15.14 7.94 13.36
CA LYS A 55 -16.51 8.19 12.87
C LYS A 55 -16.94 9.65 13.04
N LYS A 56 -16.66 10.24 14.20
CA LYS A 56 -16.97 11.65 14.47
C LYS A 56 -16.14 12.60 13.61
N LYS A 57 -14.85 12.32 13.43
CA LYS A 57 -13.92 13.17 12.65
C LYS A 57 -14.14 13.06 11.16
N VAL A 58 -14.45 11.88 10.62
CA VAL A 58 -14.83 11.69 9.20
C VAL A 58 -16.07 12.52 8.86
N LYS A 59 -17.10 12.52 9.73
CA LYS A 59 -18.27 13.39 9.54
C LYS A 59 -17.91 14.88 9.57
N LYS A 60 -16.98 15.29 10.45
CA LYS A 60 -16.53 16.69 10.56
C LYS A 60 -15.60 17.11 9.41
N ARG A 61 -14.98 16.18 8.67
CA ARG A 61 -14.07 16.49 7.55
C ARG A 61 -14.72 17.34 6.45
N LYS A 62 -16.02 17.15 6.20
CA LYS A 62 -16.80 17.99 5.27
C LYS A 62 -16.99 19.43 5.77
N ILE A 63 -16.76 19.68 7.05
CA ILE A 63 -16.94 20.96 7.75
C ILE A 63 -15.58 21.46 8.33
N GLY A 64 -14.48 20.78 8.03
CA GLY A 64 -13.15 21.14 8.54
C GLY A 64 -12.73 22.56 8.16
N ALA A 65 -11.85 23.17 8.96
CA ALA A 65 -11.30 24.47 8.69
C ALA A 65 -10.70 24.56 7.27
N VAL A 66 -10.88 25.69 6.63
CA VAL A 66 -10.22 25.97 5.36
C VAL A 66 -8.71 26.02 5.63
N CYS A 67 -7.92 25.30 4.85
CA CYS A 67 -6.46 25.33 4.94
C CYS A 67 -5.80 25.91 3.70
N ARG A 68 -6.58 26.13 2.65
CA ARG A 68 -6.15 26.81 1.43
C ARG A 68 -7.36 27.28 0.64
N PHE A 69 -7.37 28.53 0.27
CA PHE A 69 -8.36 29.14 -0.61
C PHE A 69 -7.67 29.70 -1.86
N VAL A 70 -7.86 29.06 -2.99
CA VAL A 70 -7.35 29.52 -4.28
C VAL A 70 -8.45 30.31 -4.97
N TYR A 71 -8.14 31.50 -5.46
CA TYR A 71 -9.12 32.38 -6.08
C TYR A 71 -8.58 32.97 -7.39
N ASP A 72 -9.46 33.30 -8.32
CA ASP A 72 -9.11 34.04 -9.54
C ASP A 72 -8.58 35.42 -9.14
N ARG A 73 -7.31 35.74 -9.49
CA ARG A 73 -6.68 37.02 -9.14
C ARG A 73 -7.37 38.24 -9.70
N LYS A 74 -8.29 38.07 -10.65
CA LYS A 74 -9.12 39.16 -11.21
C LYS A 74 -10.36 39.43 -10.37
N MET A 75 -10.61 38.63 -9.33
CA MET A 75 -11.71 38.83 -8.40
C MET A 75 -11.54 40.19 -7.69
N PRO A 76 -12.59 41.05 -7.65
CA PRO A 76 -12.55 42.29 -6.90
C PRO A 76 -12.28 42.07 -5.43
N VAL A 77 -11.55 43.02 -4.81
CA VAL A 77 -11.09 42.87 -3.42
C VAL A 77 -12.26 42.80 -2.43
N ASP A 78 -13.30 43.62 -2.65
CA ASP A 78 -14.52 43.61 -1.84
C ASP A 78 -15.25 42.27 -1.89
N TYR A 79 -15.29 41.65 -3.07
CA TYR A 79 -15.89 40.31 -3.20
C TYR A 79 -15.02 39.22 -2.56
N LEU A 80 -13.69 39.34 -2.66
CA LEU A 80 -12.78 38.42 -1.97
C LEU A 80 -12.94 38.52 -0.44
N GLU A 81 -13.00 39.75 0.11
CA GLU A 81 -13.22 39.98 1.55
C GLU A 81 -14.55 39.38 2.02
N PHE A 82 -15.62 39.54 1.22
CA PHE A 82 -16.90 38.91 1.51
C PHE A 82 -16.74 37.38 1.63
N LEU A 83 -15.99 36.73 0.72
CA LEU A 83 -15.75 35.27 0.78
C LEU A 83 -14.88 34.89 1.97
N VAL A 84 -13.86 35.69 2.30
CA VAL A 84 -12.99 35.50 3.46
C VAL A 84 -13.83 35.46 4.74
N ASP A 85 -14.72 36.43 4.92
CA ASP A 85 -15.60 36.50 6.07
C ASP A 85 -16.64 35.34 6.08
N ALA A 86 -17.26 35.08 4.92
CA ALA A 86 -18.30 34.04 4.80
C ALA A 86 -17.79 32.63 5.06
N PHE A 87 -16.54 32.34 4.76
CA PHE A 87 -15.93 31.00 4.93
C PHE A 87 -14.94 30.92 6.09
N ASP A 88 -14.77 31.98 6.86
CA ASP A 88 -13.82 32.06 8.00
C ASP A 88 -12.40 31.67 7.57
N ILE A 89 -11.89 32.35 6.56
CA ILE A 89 -10.59 32.07 5.93
C ILE A 89 -9.51 32.96 6.55
N ASN A 90 -8.40 32.37 6.98
CA ASN A 90 -7.25 33.16 7.37
C ASN A 90 -6.52 33.73 6.14
N ARG A 91 -5.99 34.92 6.25
CA ARG A 91 -5.31 35.59 5.11
C ARG A 91 -4.09 34.82 4.61
N ASP A 92 -3.41 34.08 5.47
CA ASP A 92 -2.27 33.21 5.11
C ASP A 92 -2.67 31.99 4.26
N GLU A 93 -3.96 31.68 4.19
CA GLU A 93 -4.53 30.58 3.42
C GLU A 93 -4.95 31.02 2.00
N LEU A 94 -4.91 32.34 1.73
CA LEU A 94 -5.26 32.90 0.41
C LEU A 94 -4.15 32.67 -0.60
N VAL A 95 -4.50 32.10 -1.74
CA VAL A 95 -3.57 31.86 -2.84
C VAL A 95 -4.15 32.42 -4.13
N PRO A 96 -3.57 33.49 -4.70
CA PRO A 96 -4.02 33.99 -5.98
C PRO A 96 -3.71 32.98 -7.08
N GLY A 97 -4.73 32.59 -7.81
CA GLY A 97 -4.67 31.68 -8.95
C GLY A 97 -4.89 32.40 -10.27
N ASP A 98 -5.30 31.65 -11.28
CA ASP A 98 -5.75 32.16 -12.57
C ASP A 98 -7.21 31.72 -12.80
N LYS A 99 -7.70 31.80 -14.03
CA LYS A 99 -9.08 31.45 -14.43
C LYS A 99 -9.43 29.99 -14.10
N HIS A 100 -8.51 29.08 -14.34
CA HIS A 100 -8.66 27.63 -14.10
C HIS A 100 -7.85 27.21 -12.88
N LEU A 101 -8.52 26.71 -11.85
CA LEU A 101 -7.92 26.44 -10.54
C LEU A 101 -7.68 24.96 -10.24
N ASN A 102 -8.36 24.07 -10.96
CA ASN A 102 -8.22 22.63 -10.73
C ASN A 102 -7.21 22.00 -11.69
N LEU A 103 -5.91 22.18 -11.42
CA LEU A 103 -4.85 21.64 -12.27
C LEU A 103 -4.83 20.10 -12.36
N GLU A 104 -5.53 19.39 -11.49
CA GLU A 104 -5.67 17.95 -11.56
C GLU A 104 -6.42 17.51 -12.82
N ASP A 105 -7.34 18.34 -13.33
CA ASP A 105 -8.09 18.07 -14.56
C ASP A 105 -7.19 17.91 -15.78
N LEU A 106 -6.00 18.52 -15.77
CA LEU A 106 -4.99 18.36 -16.82
C LEU A 106 -4.52 16.90 -16.97
N SER A 107 -4.55 16.12 -15.89
CA SER A 107 -4.20 14.69 -15.91
C SER A 107 -5.25 13.82 -16.63
N HIS A 108 -6.45 14.35 -16.80
CA HIS A 108 -7.60 13.67 -17.43
C HIS A 108 -7.93 14.22 -18.81
N LEU A 109 -7.10 15.13 -19.34
CA LEU A 109 -7.31 15.66 -20.69
C LEU A 109 -7.42 14.50 -21.70
N PRO A 110 -8.49 14.48 -22.51
CA PRO A 110 -8.60 13.50 -23.58
C PRO A 110 -7.47 13.70 -24.59
N ASN A 111 -6.76 12.62 -24.93
CA ASN A 111 -5.80 12.65 -26.01
C ASN A 111 -6.54 12.47 -27.35
N PRO A 112 -6.62 13.50 -28.21
CA PRO A 112 -7.31 13.40 -29.49
C PRO A 112 -6.58 12.47 -30.48
N ASN A 113 -5.29 12.22 -30.27
CA ASN A 113 -4.49 11.31 -31.08
C ASN A 113 -4.59 9.83 -30.61
N ARG A 114 -5.65 9.48 -29.91
CA ARG A 114 -5.89 8.09 -29.49
C ARG A 114 -5.91 7.15 -30.69
N GLY A 115 -4.83 6.46 -30.89
CA GLY A 115 -4.66 5.45 -31.94
C GLY A 115 -3.19 5.21 -32.30
N ASN A 116 -2.34 6.22 -32.17
CA ASN A 116 -0.99 6.12 -32.70
C ASN A 116 0.15 6.15 -31.69
N GLU A 117 -0.06 6.51 -30.41
CA GLU A 117 1.08 6.79 -29.51
C GLU A 117 0.90 6.37 -28.03
N ALA A 118 -0.26 5.94 -27.59
CA ALA A 118 -0.38 5.46 -26.23
C ALA A 118 0.21 4.05 -26.14
N PRO A 119 1.24 3.79 -25.33
CA PRO A 119 1.72 2.44 -25.14
C PRO A 119 0.57 1.57 -24.65
N VAL A 120 0.28 0.50 -25.40
CA VAL A 120 -0.76 -0.46 -25.02
C VAL A 120 -0.31 -1.09 -23.71
N LYS A 121 -1.04 -0.80 -22.62
CA LYS A 121 -0.78 -1.48 -21.35
C LYS A 121 -0.94 -2.98 -21.57
N PRO A 122 0.04 -3.80 -21.19
CA PRO A 122 -0.07 -5.24 -21.37
C PRO A 122 -1.30 -5.76 -20.61
N VAL A 123 -2.05 -6.64 -21.25
CA VAL A 123 -3.14 -7.37 -20.62
C VAL A 123 -2.51 -8.32 -19.59
N PRO A 124 -2.94 -8.31 -18.33
CA PRO A 124 -2.41 -9.21 -17.32
C PRO A 124 -2.54 -10.66 -17.73
N MET A 125 -1.43 -11.40 -17.69
CA MET A 125 -1.38 -12.79 -18.10
C MET A 125 -2.09 -13.69 -17.09
N LYS A 126 -3.05 -14.46 -17.55
CA LYS A 126 -3.59 -15.61 -16.81
C LYS A 126 -2.70 -16.81 -17.09
N LEU A 127 -2.25 -17.47 -16.02
CA LEU A 127 -1.40 -18.64 -16.15
C LEU A 127 -2.29 -19.85 -16.44
N ASN A 128 -2.18 -20.45 -17.62
CA ASN A 128 -3.05 -21.53 -18.10
C ASN A 128 -3.05 -22.76 -17.18
N TYR A 129 -1.94 -23.00 -16.48
CA TYR A 129 -1.83 -24.08 -15.48
C TYR A 129 -2.42 -23.72 -14.09
N LEU A 130 -3.03 -22.54 -13.97
CA LEU A 130 -3.77 -22.04 -12.82
C LEU A 130 -5.12 -21.46 -13.24
N ASP A 131 -5.69 -21.95 -14.34
CA ASP A 131 -7.02 -21.55 -14.75
C ASP A 131 -8.06 -22.02 -13.71
N GLU A 132 -9.32 -21.60 -13.87
CA GLU A 132 -10.39 -21.86 -12.91
C GLU A 132 -10.63 -23.35 -12.60
N LYS A 133 -10.11 -24.26 -13.44
CA LYS A 133 -10.22 -25.72 -13.27
C LYS A 133 -9.03 -26.32 -12.52
N GLU A 134 -7.91 -25.58 -12.41
CA GLU A 134 -6.70 -26.05 -11.75
C GLU A 134 -6.58 -25.44 -10.35
N SER A 135 -6.37 -26.27 -9.36
CA SER A 135 -6.24 -25.88 -7.97
C SER A 135 -4.90 -25.19 -7.69
N ILE A 136 -4.94 -23.94 -7.21
CA ILE A 136 -3.77 -23.22 -6.70
C ILE A 136 -3.18 -23.97 -5.52
N PHE A 137 -4.01 -24.51 -4.62
CA PHE A 137 -3.56 -25.31 -3.50
C PHE A 137 -2.77 -26.54 -3.95
N ARG A 138 -3.25 -27.26 -4.98
CA ARG A 138 -2.54 -28.40 -5.54
C ARG A 138 -1.18 -28.01 -6.12
N TYR A 139 -1.11 -26.88 -6.79
CA TYR A 139 0.15 -26.35 -7.32
C TYR A 139 1.13 -25.99 -6.19
N VAL A 140 0.68 -25.21 -5.20
CA VAL A 140 1.49 -24.74 -4.08
C VAL A 140 1.93 -25.87 -3.15
N ASN A 141 1.22 -27.00 -3.15
CA ASN A 141 1.66 -28.21 -2.47
C ASN A 141 2.95 -28.81 -3.03
N LYS A 142 3.26 -28.57 -4.30
CA LYS A 142 4.44 -29.10 -4.97
C LYS A 142 5.62 -28.13 -4.95
N ARG A 143 5.32 -26.82 -5.08
CA ARG A 143 6.31 -25.75 -5.13
C ARG A 143 5.65 -24.41 -4.85
N ASP A 144 6.41 -23.47 -4.33
CA ASP A 144 5.95 -22.11 -4.13
C ASP A 144 5.61 -21.45 -5.49
N LEU A 145 4.67 -20.51 -5.47
CA LEU A 145 4.24 -19.74 -6.63
C LEU A 145 4.50 -18.26 -6.39
N LEU A 146 5.37 -17.67 -7.19
CA LEU A 146 5.63 -16.24 -7.20
C LEU A 146 4.95 -15.58 -8.40
N LEU A 147 4.09 -14.61 -8.14
CA LEU A 147 3.46 -13.78 -9.16
C LEU A 147 4.02 -12.37 -9.12
N HIS A 148 4.06 -11.73 -10.30
CA HIS A 148 4.49 -10.36 -10.47
C HIS A 148 3.40 -9.53 -11.15
N PHE A 149 2.81 -8.60 -10.43
CA PHE A 149 1.78 -7.70 -10.91
C PHE A 149 2.42 -6.45 -11.54
N PRO A 150 1.78 -5.82 -12.53
CA PRO A 150 0.49 -6.16 -13.16
C PRO A 150 0.64 -7.15 -14.33
N TYR A 151 1.81 -7.76 -14.55
CA TYR A 151 2.06 -8.68 -15.66
C TYR A 151 1.30 -10.00 -15.50
N HIS A 152 1.18 -10.52 -14.28
CA HIS A 152 0.27 -11.62 -13.96
C HIS A 152 -1.07 -11.06 -13.43
N SER A 153 -2.17 -11.77 -13.72
CA SER A 153 -3.49 -11.36 -13.23
C SER A 153 -3.61 -11.48 -11.71
N PHE A 154 -4.21 -10.48 -11.08
CA PHE A 154 -4.56 -10.51 -9.67
C PHE A 154 -5.70 -11.50 -9.36
N ASP A 155 -6.44 -11.94 -10.40
CA ASP A 155 -7.49 -12.96 -10.27
C ASP A 155 -6.98 -14.24 -9.64
N HIS A 156 -5.69 -14.57 -9.77
CA HIS A 156 -5.09 -15.73 -9.11
C HIS A 156 -5.14 -15.61 -7.58
N PHE A 157 -5.02 -14.41 -7.01
CA PHE A 157 -5.20 -14.22 -5.57
C PHE A 157 -6.67 -14.36 -5.16
N ILE A 158 -7.59 -13.84 -5.97
CA ILE A 158 -9.03 -14.01 -5.74
C ILE A 158 -9.40 -15.50 -5.81
N HIS A 159 -8.88 -16.22 -6.80
CA HIS A 159 -9.09 -17.67 -6.95
C HIS A 159 -8.53 -18.45 -5.75
N PHE A 160 -7.36 -18.07 -5.22
CA PHE A 160 -6.80 -18.66 -4.01
C PHE A 160 -7.77 -18.53 -2.81
N LEU A 161 -8.38 -17.38 -2.63
CA LEU A 161 -9.39 -17.18 -1.58
C LEU A 161 -10.68 -17.95 -1.88
N TYR A 162 -11.11 -17.96 -3.14
CA TYR A 162 -12.29 -18.71 -3.57
C TYR A 162 -12.14 -20.23 -3.33
N GLU A 163 -10.95 -20.78 -3.60
CA GLU A 163 -10.65 -22.19 -3.24
C GLU A 163 -10.80 -22.43 -1.73
N ALA A 164 -10.33 -21.49 -0.89
CA ALA A 164 -10.47 -21.61 0.55
C ALA A 164 -11.93 -21.57 1.01
N VAL A 165 -12.80 -20.80 0.32
CA VAL A 165 -14.26 -20.79 0.59
C VAL A 165 -14.86 -22.18 0.41
N HIS A 166 -14.49 -22.89 -0.64
CA HIS A 166 -15.08 -24.17 -1.04
C HIS A 166 -14.36 -25.40 -0.44
N ASP A 167 -13.16 -25.24 0.11
CA ASP A 167 -12.43 -26.35 0.74
C ASP A 167 -13.05 -26.72 2.10
N PRO A 168 -13.61 -27.92 2.29
CA PRO A 168 -14.20 -28.35 3.55
C PRO A 168 -13.18 -28.46 4.69
N SER A 169 -11.90 -28.61 4.37
CA SER A 169 -10.80 -28.65 5.33
C SER A 169 -10.39 -27.24 5.79
N CYS A 170 -10.67 -26.21 5.02
CA CYS A 170 -10.44 -24.84 5.44
C CYS A 170 -11.35 -24.49 6.62
N LYS A 171 -10.76 -24.05 7.72
CA LYS A 171 -11.49 -23.67 8.95
C LYS A 171 -11.35 -22.20 9.26
N GLU A 172 -10.21 -21.60 8.94
CA GLU A 172 -9.94 -20.21 9.27
C GLU A 172 -9.20 -19.52 8.13
N ILE A 173 -9.63 -18.29 7.82
CA ILE A 173 -8.96 -17.37 6.89
C ILE A 173 -8.62 -16.11 7.68
N MET A 174 -7.35 -15.70 7.64
CA MET A 174 -6.88 -14.48 8.27
C MET A 174 -6.18 -13.60 7.24
N ILE A 175 -6.49 -12.32 7.22
CA ILE A 175 -5.94 -11.38 6.22
C ILE A 175 -5.75 -9.98 6.82
N THR A 176 -4.74 -9.27 6.32
CA THR A 176 -4.57 -7.85 6.63
C THR A 176 -5.10 -6.99 5.48
N GLN A 177 -5.89 -5.97 5.79
CA GLN A 177 -6.41 -5.00 4.83
C GLN A 177 -5.92 -3.59 5.19
N TYR A 178 -5.24 -2.97 4.23
CA TYR A 178 -4.71 -1.61 4.37
C TYR A 178 -5.48 -0.60 3.52
N ARG A 179 -5.75 -0.95 2.26
CA ARG A 179 -6.55 -0.18 1.30
C ARG A 179 -7.47 -1.14 0.56
N VAL A 180 -8.75 -0.92 0.70
CA VAL A 180 -9.78 -1.74 0.06
C VAL A 180 -10.22 -1.07 -1.24
N ALA A 181 -10.38 -1.83 -2.32
CA ALA A 181 -11.01 -1.32 -3.53
C ALA A 181 -12.50 -1.12 -3.30
N GLU A 182 -13.06 -0.13 -3.98
CA GLU A 182 -14.51 0.01 -4.05
C GLU A 182 -15.10 -1.21 -4.80
N ASN A 183 -16.11 -1.85 -4.25
CA ASN A 183 -16.72 -3.09 -4.75
C ASN A 183 -15.68 -4.24 -4.90
N SER A 184 -14.85 -4.44 -3.87
CA SER A 184 -13.74 -5.40 -3.88
C SER A 184 -14.20 -6.86 -3.92
N GLU A 185 -13.72 -7.62 -4.90
CA GLU A 185 -13.92 -9.07 -4.99
C GLU A 185 -13.23 -9.82 -3.84
N VAL A 186 -12.13 -9.28 -3.31
CA VAL A 186 -11.49 -9.82 -2.11
C VAL A 186 -12.48 -9.78 -0.94
N ILE A 187 -13.14 -8.66 -0.72
CA ILE A 187 -14.12 -8.52 0.37
C ILE A 187 -15.34 -9.40 0.15
N ASN A 188 -15.88 -9.44 -1.08
CA ASN A 188 -17.01 -10.31 -1.41
C ASN A 188 -16.68 -11.77 -1.15
N THR A 189 -15.47 -12.22 -1.50
CA THR A 189 -15.01 -13.60 -1.27
C THR A 189 -14.85 -13.91 0.23
N LEU A 190 -14.36 -12.95 1.04
CA LEU A 190 -14.26 -13.12 2.49
C LEU A 190 -15.65 -13.20 3.16
N ILE A 191 -16.61 -12.40 2.70
CA ILE A 191 -18.01 -12.48 3.14
C ILE A 191 -18.60 -13.84 2.79
N ALA A 192 -18.41 -14.32 1.55
CA ALA A 192 -18.83 -15.64 1.14
C ALA A 192 -18.19 -16.75 2.00
N ALA A 193 -16.93 -16.61 2.39
CA ALA A 193 -16.27 -17.54 3.30
C ALA A 193 -16.96 -17.61 4.66
N ALA A 194 -17.28 -16.47 5.26
CA ALA A 194 -17.97 -16.41 6.54
C ALA A 194 -19.38 -17.02 6.44
N GLN A 195 -20.12 -16.71 5.38
CA GLN A 195 -21.43 -17.29 5.10
C GLN A 195 -21.39 -18.81 4.88
N ASN A 196 -20.27 -19.34 4.37
CA ASN A 196 -20.00 -20.78 4.26
C ASN A 196 -19.43 -21.42 5.55
N GLY A 197 -19.56 -20.73 6.68
CA GLY A 197 -19.19 -21.27 8.00
C GLY A 197 -17.69 -21.29 8.29
N LYS A 198 -16.85 -20.56 7.52
CA LYS A 198 -15.43 -20.40 7.84
C LYS A 198 -15.26 -19.32 8.91
N GLN A 199 -14.30 -19.51 9.80
CA GLN A 199 -13.85 -18.42 10.66
C GLN A 199 -13.02 -17.44 9.82
N VAL A 200 -13.48 -16.21 9.71
CA VAL A 200 -12.75 -15.17 8.95
C VAL A 200 -12.34 -14.07 9.90
N THR A 201 -11.05 -13.76 9.91
CA THR A 201 -10.48 -12.65 10.68
C THR A 201 -9.80 -11.67 9.74
N VAL A 202 -10.20 -10.42 9.79
CA VAL A 202 -9.61 -9.35 8.97
C VAL A 202 -9.03 -8.29 9.89
N PHE A 203 -7.73 -8.03 9.75
CA PHE A 203 -7.13 -6.84 10.35
C PHE A 203 -7.33 -5.65 9.41
N VAL A 204 -8.02 -4.61 9.88
CA VAL A 204 -8.29 -3.39 9.09
C VAL A 204 -7.47 -2.23 9.65
N GLU A 205 -6.60 -1.65 8.80
CA GLU A 205 -5.87 -0.43 9.14
C GLU A 205 -6.74 0.80 8.89
N LEU A 206 -7.30 1.37 9.95
CA LEU A 206 -8.20 2.52 9.88
C LEU A 206 -7.47 3.85 9.54
N LYS A 207 -6.18 3.96 9.88
CA LYS A 207 -5.38 5.16 9.60
C LYS A 207 -4.72 5.10 8.21
N ALA A 208 -5.36 4.43 7.22
CA ALA A 208 -4.92 4.49 5.83
C ALA A 208 -5.35 5.83 5.23
N ARG A 209 -4.39 6.75 5.06
CA ARG A 209 -4.64 8.13 4.64
C ARG A 209 -5.47 8.17 3.35
N PHE A 210 -6.58 8.92 3.38
CA PHE A 210 -7.60 9.10 2.35
C PHE A 210 -8.56 7.91 2.13
N ASP A 211 -8.34 6.77 2.78
CA ASP A 211 -9.21 5.58 2.68
C ASP A 211 -9.97 5.30 3.99
N GLU A 212 -9.92 6.21 4.96
CA GLU A 212 -10.49 6.00 6.30
C GLU A 212 -12.00 5.72 6.25
N GLU A 213 -12.75 6.48 5.45
CA GLU A 213 -14.20 6.33 5.31
C GLU A 213 -14.55 4.99 4.63
N ASN A 214 -13.87 4.66 3.54
CA ASN A 214 -14.07 3.42 2.81
C ASN A 214 -13.69 2.19 3.64
N ASN A 215 -12.55 2.24 4.34
CA ASN A 215 -12.12 1.14 5.21
C ASN A 215 -13.09 0.93 6.37
N LEU A 216 -13.64 2.00 6.94
CA LEU A 216 -14.62 1.91 8.03
C LEU A 216 -15.94 1.30 7.54
N ALA A 217 -16.49 1.81 6.42
CA ALA A 217 -17.73 1.29 5.84
C ALA A 217 -17.60 -0.20 5.45
N THR A 218 -16.46 -0.56 4.87
CA THR A 218 -16.17 -1.95 4.49
C THR A 218 -16.02 -2.84 5.73
N ALA A 219 -15.39 -2.37 6.81
CA ALA A 219 -15.30 -3.11 8.05
C ALA A 219 -16.68 -3.38 8.65
N GLU A 220 -17.58 -2.38 8.67
CA GLU A 220 -18.96 -2.56 9.14
C GLU A 220 -19.75 -3.56 8.29
N LEU A 221 -19.51 -3.58 6.98
CA LEU A 221 -20.13 -4.57 6.08
C LEU A 221 -19.66 -6.00 6.41
N MET A 222 -18.37 -6.18 6.64
CA MET A 222 -17.78 -7.46 7.00
C MET A 222 -18.25 -7.94 8.38
N GLU A 223 -18.36 -7.07 9.39
CA GLU A 223 -18.88 -7.41 10.71
C GLU A 223 -20.33 -7.91 10.64
N LYS A 224 -21.17 -7.25 9.84
CA LYS A 224 -22.56 -7.71 9.61
C LYS A 224 -22.66 -9.09 8.98
N ALA A 225 -21.63 -9.49 8.22
CA ALA A 225 -21.51 -10.83 7.63
C ALA A 225 -20.91 -11.88 8.60
N GLY A 226 -20.61 -11.50 9.85
CA GLY A 226 -20.05 -12.40 10.86
C GLY A 226 -18.52 -12.54 10.82
N ILE A 227 -17.83 -11.66 10.11
CA ILE A 227 -16.36 -11.61 10.08
C ILE A 227 -15.83 -10.94 11.35
N HIS A 228 -14.82 -11.54 11.96
CA HIS A 228 -14.13 -10.94 13.10
C HIS A 228 -13.15 -9.84 12.60
N ILE A 229 -13.45 -8.60 12.92
CA ILE A 229 -12.61 -7.45 12.58
C ILE A 229 -11.68 -7.11 13.74
N ILE A 230 -10.39 -7.02 13.44
CA ILE A 230 -9.39 -6.44 14.33
C ILE A 230 -9.08 -5.05 13.80
N TYR A 231 -9.50 -4.06 14.53
CA TYR A 231 -9.19 -2.67 14.20
C TYR A 231 -7.76 -2.32 14.60
N SER A 232 -7.24 -1.25 13.99
CA SER A 232 -5.90 -0.73 14.25
C SER A 232 -5.53 -0.70 15.73
N ILE A 233 -4.33 -1.15 16.05
CA ILE A 233 -3.79 -1.11 17.41
C ILE A 233 -3.32 0.33 17.70
N PRO A 234 -3.72 0.98 18.79
CA PRO A 234 -3.22 2.30 19.19
C PRO A 234 -1.69 2.35 19.22
N GLY A 235 -1.10 3.40 18.64
CA GLY A 235 0.36 3.57 18.58
C GLY A 235 1.10 2.61 17.63
N LEU A 236 0.39 1.67 16.99
CA LEU A 236 0.98 0.69 16.08
C LEU A 236 0.23 0.65 14.74
N LYS A 237 0.94 0.91 13.66
CA LYS A 237 0.39 0.80 12.31
C LYS A 237 0.78 -0.53 11.69
N VAL A 238 -0.19 -1.28 11.15
CA VAL A 238 0.06 -2.53 10.45
C VAL A 238 0.09 -2.26 8.95
N HIS A 239 1.23 -2.59 8.33
CA HIS A 239 1.45 -2.37 6.89
C HIS A 239 1.85 -3.67 6.17
N ALA A 240 1.95 -4.79 6.88
CA ALA A 240 2.13 -6.11 6.28
C ALA A 240 0.96 -6.46 5.36
N LYS A 241 1.23 -7.12 4.24
CA LYS A 241 0.25 -7.61 3.28
C LYS A 241 0.32 -9.13 3.27
N VAL A 242 -0.47 -9.74 4.12
CA VAL A 242 -0.42 -11.18 4.38
C VAL A 242 -1.82 -11.77 4.46
N ALA A 243 -1.97 -12.98 3.91
CA ALA A 243 -3.17 -13.79 4.05
C ALA A 243 -2.77 -15.21 4.45
N LEU A 244 -3.57 -15.84 5.29
CA LEU A 244 -3.33 -17.17 5.82
C LEU A 244 -4.61 -17.98 5.75
N VAL A 245 -4.53 -19.18 5.18
CA VAL A 245 -5.60 -20.17 5.11
C VAL A 245 -5.20 -21.36 5.97
N LEU A 246 -5.87 -21.51 7.10
CA LEU A 246 -5.63 -22.64 8.02
C LEU A 246 -6.62 -23.77 7.75
N ARG A 247 -6.09 -24.97 7.56
CA ARG A 247 -6.83 -26.19 7.29
C ARG A 247 -6.70 -27.18 8.46
N ARG A 248 -7.78 -27.89 8.72
CA ARG A 248 -7.83 -28.94 9.74
C ARG A 248 -8.52 -30.18 9.17
N ASN A 249 -8.07 -31.34 9.59
CA ASN A 249 -8.76 -32.60 9.29
C ASN A 249 -10.03 -32.78 10.16
N LYS A 250 -10.73 -33.87 9.98
CA LYS A 250 -11.96 -34.20 10.74
C LYS A 250 -11.71 -34.32 12.25
N GLU A 251 -10.51 -34.68 12.67
CA GLU A 251 -10.07 -34.77 14.06
C GLU A 251 -9.62 -33.42 14.65
N GLY A 252 -9.71 -32.32 13.89
CA GLY A 252 -9.32 -30.99 14.33
C GLY A 252 -7.81 -30.71 14.27
N LYS A 253 -6.98 -31.67 13.84
CA LYS A 253 -5.54 -31.45 13.68
C LYS A 253 -5.26 -30.57 12.45
N GLN A 254 -4.33 -29.64 12.60
CA GLN A 254 -3.85 -28.83 11.48
C GLN A 254 -3.25 -29.74 10.41
N VAL A 255 -3.68 -29.53 9.17
CA VAL A 255 -3.09 -30.15 7.99
C VAL A 255 -2.42 -29.08 7.15
N ARG A 256 -1.84 -29.47 6.00
CA ARG A 256 -1.16 -28.52 5.12
C ARG A 256 -2.03 -27.29 4.86
N SER A 257 -1.52 -26.15 5.25
CA SER A 257 -2.15 -24.83 5.20
C SER A 257 -1.37 -23.93 4.28
N TYR A 258 -1.91 -22.78 3.91
CA TYR A 258 -1.36 -21.93 2.88
C TYR A 258 -1.21 -20.49 3.34
N ALA A 259 -0.14 -19.87 2.89
CA ALA A 259 0.16 -18.46 3.13
C ALA A 259 0.30 -17.71 1.82
N TYR A 260 -0.13 -16.46 1.81
CA TYR A 260 0.17 -15.50 0.77
C TYR A 260 0.82 -14.26 1.39
N ILE A 261 1.97 -13.85 0.86
CA ILE A 261 2.72 -12.68 1.32
C ILE A 261 2.99 -11.81 0.12
N SER A 262 2.64 -10.52 0.21
CA SER A 262 2.76 -9.59 -0.91
C SER A 262 3.52 -8.33 -0.53
N THR A 263 4.17 -7.71 -1.51
CA THR A 263 4.72 -6.36 -1.40
C THR A 263 3.63 -5.30 -1.58
N GLY A 264 2.54 -5.63 -2.31
CA GLY A 264 1.42 -4.77 -2.64
C GLY A 264 0.15 -5.02 -1.83
N ASN A 265 -0.73 -4.04 -1.78
CA ASN A 265 -2.03 -4.16 -1.12
C ASN A 265 -2.95 -5.16 -1.84
N PHE A 266 -3.90 -5.73 -1.10
CA PHE A 266 -4.97 -6.57 -1.67
C PHE A 266 -6.08 -5.69 -2.24
N ASN A 267 -5.75 -5.04 -3.35
CA ASN A 267 -6.62 -4.09 -4.02
C ASN A 267 -6.49 -4.27 -5.53
N GLU A 268 -7.56 -4.68 -6.15
CA GLU A 268 -7.64 -5.09 -7.57
C GLU A 268 -7.26 -3.92 -8.49
N LYS A 269 -7.68 -2.70 -8.17
CA LYS A 269 -7.39 -1.51 -8.97
C LYS A 269 -5.90 -1.17 -8.94
N THR A 270 -5.28 -1.20 -7.75
CA THR A 270 -3.85 -0.90 -7.63
C THR A 270 -2.97 -1.99 -8.26
N ALA A 271 -3.43 -3.24 -8.25
CA ALA A 271 -2.73 -4.36 -8.86
C ALA A 271 -2.60 -4.26 -10.40
N THR A 272 -3.36 -3.38 -11.05
CA THR A 272 -3.22 -3.09 -12.49
C THR A 272 -2.25 -1.96 -12.81
N VAL A 273 -1.74 -1.26 -11.78
CA VAL A 273 -0.91 -0.06 -11.94
C VAL A 273 0.42 -0.18 -11.22
N TYR A 274 0.47 -0.93 -10.11
CA TYR A 274 1.64 -1.07 -9.26
C TYR A 274 2.41 -2.34 -9.60
N ALA A 275 3.72 -2.21 -9.81
CA ALA A 275 4.62 -3.34 -9.95
C ALA A 275 4.93 -3.92 -8.58
N ASP A 276 4.21 -4.99 -8.23
CA ASP A 276 4.31 -5.70 -6.97
C ASP A 276 4.56 -7.20 -7.18
N SER A 277 4.94 -7.89 -6.12
CA SER A 277 5.15 -9.33 -6.11
C SER A 277 4.35 -10.00 -5.00
N GLY A 278 3.84 -11.20 -5.27
CA GLY A 278 3.09 -11.99 -4.30
C GLY A 278 3.52 -13.45 -4.31
N LEU A 279 3.85 -13.99 -3.14
CA LEU A 279 4.29 -15.36 -2.94
C LEU A 279 3.17 -16.17 -2.28
N PHE A 280 2.77 -17.24 -2.95
CA PHE A 280 1.95 -18.31 -2.36
C PHE A 280 2.85 -19.45 -1.93
N THR A 281 2.69 -19.92 -0.71
CA THR A 281 3.50 -21.00 -0.14
C THR A 281 2.70 -21.90 0.78
N SER A 282 3.06 -23.17 0.81
CA SER A 282 2.61 -24.13 1.83
C SER A 282 3.73 -24.51 2.81
N ASN A 283 4.83 -23.73 2.83
CA ASN A 283 5.92 -23.97 3.77
C ASN A 283 5.43 -23.83 5.21
N GLU A 284 5.48 -24.92 5.95
CA GLU A 284 4.93 -25.01 7.32
C GLU A 284 5.55 -23.98 8.27
N VAL A 285 6.84 -23.66 8.09
CA VAL A 285 7.53 -22.71 8.96
C VAL A 285 7.00 -21.30 8.70
N ILE A 286 6.79 -20.92 7.44
CA ILE A 286 6.24 -19.60 7.07
C ILE A 286 4.77 -19.51 7.48
N VAL A 287 3.99 -20.57 7.29
CA VAL A 287 2.59 -20.66 7.73
C VAL A 287 2.48 -20.45 9.24
N ASN A 288 3.32 -21.14 10.03
CA ASN A 288 3.33 -21.02 11.49
C ASN A 288 3.82 -19.64 11.95
N ASP A 289 4.80 -19.05 11.28
CA ASP A 289 5.26 -17.68 11.55
C ASP A 289 4.15 -16.67 11.28
N LEU A 290 3.41 -16.79 10.17
CA LEU A 290 2.26 -15.94 9.89
C LEU A 290 1.11 -16.14 10.90
N HIS A 291 0.84 -17.36 11.31
CA HIS A 291 -0.14 -17.61 12.37
C HIS A 291 0.30 -16.91 13.67
N THR A 292 1.59 -16.99 14.01
CA THR A 292 2.15 -16.24 15.15
C THR A 292 1.98 -14.73 14.99
N LEU A 293 2.19 -14.19 13.79
CA LEU A 293 1.96 -12.77 13.51
C LEU A 293 0.50 -12.37 13.76
N PHE A 294 -0.48 -13.17 13.31
CA PHE A 294 -1.89 -12.88 13.57
C PHE A 294 -2.23 -12.96 15.06
N ARG A 295 -1.61 -13.87 15.82
CA ARG A 295 -1.75 -13.92 17.28
C ARG A 295 -1.18 -12.67 17.96
N VAL A 296 -0.09 -12.12 17.43
CA VAL A 296 0.42 -10.80 17.89
C VAL A 296 -0.59 -9.70 17.63
N LEU A 297 -1.20 -9.67 16.43
CA LEU A 297 -2.23 -8.68 16.08
C LEU A 297 -3.48 -8.81 16.96
N ARG A 298 -3.82 -10.01 17.40
CA ARG A 298 -4.88 -10.28 18.39
C ARG A 298 -4.46 -9.97 19.83
N LYS A 299 -3.22 -9.53 20.08
CA LYS A 299 -2.63 -9.32 21.42
C LYS A 299 -2.52 -10.59 22.29
N GLU A 300 -2.52 -11.76 21.66
CA GLU A 300 -2.37 -13.04 22.36
C GLU A 300 -0.91 -13.38 22.69
N VAL A 301 0.04 -12.77 21.97
CA VAL A 301 1.48 -13.00 22.11
C VAL A 301 2.22 -11.67 22.11
N ALA A 302 2.93 -11.37 23.19
CA ALA A 302 3.71 -10.13 23.34
C ALA A 302 5.13 -10.26 22.77
N GLU A 303 5.77 -11.41 22.97
CA GLU A 303 7.16 -11.69 22.56
C GLU A 303 7.19 -12.85 21.55
N PRO A 304 6.87 -12.59 20.26
CA PRO A 304 6.86 -13.65 19.26
C PRO A 304 8.28 -14.04 18.85
N LYS A 305 8.42 -15.33 18.50
CA LYS A 305 9.64 -15.85 17.86
C LYS A 305 9.30 -16.27 16.44
N PHE A 306 9.95 -15.65 15.45
CA PHE A 306 9.82 -15.99 14.05
C PHE A 306 11.05 -16.75 13.58
N LYS A 307 10.86 -17.82 12.80
CA LYS A 307 11.93 -18.69 12.31
C LYS A 307 12.41 -18.32 10.91
N ARG A 308 11.49 -17.95 10.03
CA ARG A 308 11.76 -17.57 8.64
C ARG A 308 11.25 -16.19 8.28
N LEU A 309 10.08 -15.82 8.80
CA LEU A 309 9.51 -14.50 8.56
C LEU A 309 10.32 -13.45 9.32
N LEU A 310 10.64 -12.36 8.64
CA LEU A 310 11.25 -11.20 9.26
C LEU A 310 10.15 -10.15 9.49
N VAL A 311 9.97 -9.79 10.75
CA VAL A 311 8.90 -8.86 11.15
C VAL A 311 9.52 -7.63 11.80
N ALA A 312 9.15 -6.45 11.29
CA ALA A 312 9.59 -5.18 11.86
C ALA A 312 9.20 -5.09 13.33
N ARG A 313 10.02 -4.40 14.15
CA ARG A 313 9.98 -4.33 15.62
C ARG A 313 10.43 -5.59 16.36
N PHE A 314 10.55 -6.73 15.69
CA PHE A 314 11.00 -7.98 16.32
C PHE A 314 12.38 -8.42 15.82
N ASN A 315 12.43 -9.14 14.71
CA ASN A 315 13.66 -9.74 14.21
C ASN A 315 14.21 -9.13 12.91
N LEU A 316 13.49 -8.21 12.26
CA LEU A 316 13.89 -7.68 10.95
C LEU A 316 15.23 -6.94 10.99
N LEU A 317 15.39 -5.93 11.84
CA LEU A 317 16.61 -5.13 11.91
C LEU A 317 17.85 -5.92 12.32
N PRO A 318 17.82 -6.76 13.38
CA PRO A 318 18.94 -7.63 13.71
C PRO A 318 19.36 -8.51 12.55
N GLU A 319 18.40 -9.08 11.83
CA GLU A 319 18.71 -9.96 10.70
C GLU A 319 19.30 -9.19 9.52
N LEU A 320 18.79 -8.01 9.17
CA LEU A 320 19.37 -7.17 8.11
C LEU A 320 20.83 -6.81 8.43
N ARG A 321 21.12 -6.36 9.64
CA ARG A 321 22.50 -6.05 10.08
C ARG A 321 23.39 -7.28 10.02
N ARG A 322 22.88 -8.43 10.41
CA ARG A 322 23.60 -9.69 10.33
C ARG A 322 23.95 -10.06 8.88
N ARG A 323 23.03 -9.85 7.91
CA ARG A 323 23.28 -10.11 6.49
C ARG A 323 24.29 -9.14 5.91
N ILE A 324 24.15 -7.85 6.18
CA ILE A 324 25.13 -6.85 5.76
C ILE A 324 26.51 -7.16 6.35
N GLY A 325 26.58 -7.48 7.64
CA GLY A 325 27.83 -7.87 8.31
C GLY A 325 28.48 -9.12 7.72
N TYR A 326 27.67 -10.08 7.25
CA TYR A 326 28.18 -11.25 6.55
C TYR A 326 28.82 -10.86 5.22
N GLU A 327 28.19 -10.02 4.41
CA GLU A 327 28.80 -9.52 3.16
C GLU A 327 30.09 -8.73 3.42
N ILE A 328 30.13 -7.91 4.48
CA ILE A 328 31.34 -7.20 4.92
C ILE A 328 32.46 -8.19 5.21
N ASN A 329 32.17 -9.27 5.93
CA ASN A 329 33.18 -10.29 6.25
C ASN A 329 33.69 -11.04 5.01
N MET A 330 32.78 -11.31 4.04
CA MET A 330 33.19 -11.91 2.75
C MET A 330 34.14 -10.99 1.98
N ALA A 331 33.76 -9.70 1.84
CA ALA A 331 34.61 -8.71 1.16
C ALA A 331 35.99 -8.56 1.83
N LYS A 332 36.04 -8.45 3.16
CA LYS A 332 37.30 -8.40 3.93
C LYS A 332 38.17 -9.65 3.76
N ALA A 333 37.56 -10.80 3.52
CA ALA A 333 38.25 -12.06 3.22
C ALA A 333 38.67 -12.19 1.75
N GLY A 334 38.55 -11.13 0.93
CA GLY A 334 38.88 -11.12 -0.50
C GLY A 334 37.92 -11.94 -1.36
N LYS A 335 36.72 -12.27 -0.83
CA LYS A 335 35.66 -13.00 -1.56
C LYS A 335 34.67 -12.02 -2.17
N GLU A 336 34.00 -12.46 -3.22
CA GLU A 336 32.92 -11.68 -3.82
C GLU A 336 31.79 -11.45 -2.80
N ALA A 337 31.34 -10.19 -2.72
CA ALA A 337 30.27 -9.76 -1.85
C ALA A 337 29.36 -8.75 -2.57
N HIS A 338 28.05 -9.00 -2.56
CA HIS A 338 27.12 -8.19 -3.34
C HIS A 338 25.76 -8.08 -2.64
N ILE A 339 25.27 -6.86 -2.58
CA ILE A 339 23.94 -6.51 -2.05
C ILE A 339 23.16 -5.80 -3.14
N ILE A 340 21.92 -6.25 -3.42
CA ILE A 340 20.98 -5.52 -4.29
C ILE A 340 19.72 -5.22 -3.49
N LEU A 341 19.34 -3.95 -3.43
CA LEU A 341 18.14 -3.54 -2.68
C LEU A 341 17.21 -2.73 -3.59
N LYS A 342 16.02 -3.26 -3.83
CA LYS A 342 14.93 -2.52 -4.45
C LYS A 342 13.93 -2.11 -3.38
N MET A 343 13.58 -0.81 -3.33
CA MET A 343 12.62 -0.24 -2.39
C MET A 343 12.06 1.09 -2.89
N ASN A 344 11.01 1.60 -2.26
CA ASN A 344 10.49 2.90 -2.63
C ASN A 344 11.24 4.05 -1.97
N ALA A 345 11.72 3.86 -0.74
CA ALA A 345 12.42 4.91 -0.01
C ALA A 345 13.53 4.35 0.90
N LEU A 346 14.67 5.03 0.90
CA LEU A 346 15.82 4.79 1.78
C LEU A 346 16.11 6.07 2.58
N GLN A 347 15.77 6.06 3.89
CA GLN A 347 15.82 7.26 4.73
C GLN A 347 16.38 6.99 6.13
N ASP A 348 16.40 5.74 6.60
CA ASP A 348 16.89 5.42 7.94
C ASP A 348 18.42 5.63 8.05
N PRO A 349 18.91 6.56 8.89
CA PRO A 349 20.32 6.87 8.96
C PRO A 349 21.18 5.67 9.37
N ALA A 350 20.70 4.87 10.33
CA ALA A 350 21.47 3.74 10.85
C ALA A 350 21.66 2.65 9.79
N MET A 351 20.66 2.43 8.92
CA MET A 351 20.78 1.48 7.81
C MET A 351 21.65 2.03 6.67
N ILE A 352 21.60 3.35 6.42
CA ILE A 352 22.49 4.02 5.48
C ILE A 352 23.96 3.88 5.92
N ASP A 353 24.24 4.09 7.22
CA ASP A 353 25.58 3.92 7.79
C ASP A 353 26.09 2.47 7.63
N GLU A 354 25.22 1.47 7.81
CA GLU A 354 25.59 0.07 7.56
C GLU A 354 25.95 -0.19 6.08
N LEU A 355 25.26 0.46 5.13
CA LEU A 355 25.59 0.37 3.70
C LEU A 355 26.91 1.10 3.38
N TYR A 356 27.20 2.23 4.01
CA TYR A 356 28.48 2.90 3.87
C TYR A 356 29.63 2.03 4.39
N LYS A 357 29.51 1.45 5.59
CA LYS A 357 30.50 0.49 6.13
C LYS A 357 30.71 -0.70 5.20
N ALA A 358 29.64 -1.21 4.59
CA ALA A 358 29.75 -2.29 3.63
C ALA A 358 30.48 -1.88 2.36
N SER A 359 30.22 -0.68 1.84
CA SER A 359 30.93 -0.12 0.69
C SER A 359 32.42 0.08 0.98
N GLU A 360 32.78 0.64 2.14
CA GLU A 360 34.17 0.82 2.56
C GLU A 360 34.92 -0.53 2.67
N ALA A 361 34.20 -1.57 3.11
CA ALA A 361 34.77 -2.92 3.17
C ALA A 361 34.96 -3.60 1.80
N GLY A 362 34.45 -3.00 0.71
CA GLY A 362 34.55 -3.51 -0.65
C GLY A 362 33.33 -4.28 -1.14
N VAL A 363 32.21 -4.26 -0.43
CA VAL A 363 30.95 -4.87 -0.89
C VAL A 363 30.40 -4.06 -2.06
N LYS A 364 30.07 -4.72 -3.16
CA LYS A 364 29.31 -4.11 -4.27
C LYS A 364 27.86 -3.93 -3.84
N ILE A 365 27.29 -2.74 -4.05
CA ILE A 365 25.92 -2.43 -3.63
C ILE A 365 25.18 -1.75 -4.79
N ASP A 366 24.12 -2.38 -5.26
CA ASP A 366 23.20 -1.84 -6.25
C ASP A 366 21.86 -1.50 -5.60
N LEU A 367 21.48 -0.21 -5.62
CA LEU A 367 20.24 0.29 -5.06
C LEU A 367 19.28 0.69 -6.19
N ILE A 368 18.05 0.24 -6.11
CA ILE A 368 16.94 0.65 -6.98
C ILE A 368 15.91 1.35 -6.10
N VAL A 369 15.96 2.68 -6.03
CA VAL A 369 15.13 3.48 -5.13
C VAL A 369 14.24 4.43 -5.93
N ARG A 370 12.94 4.21 -5.87
CA ARG A 370 11.96 4.96 -6.66
C ARG A 370 11.75 6.40 -6.18
N GLY A 371 11.71 6.61 -4.88
CA GLY A 371 11.35 7.89 -4.27
C GLY A 371 12.48 8.52 -3.47
N ILE A 372 12.24 8.76 -2.18
CA ILE A 372 13.19 9.40 -1.27
C ILE A 372 14.43 8.52 -1.11
N CYS A 373 15.61 9.08 -1.36
CA CYS A 373 16.89 8.45 -1.09
C CYS A 373 17.80 9.45 -0.37
N CYS A 374 18.08 9.21 0.90
CA CYS A 374 18.97 10.05 1.71
C CYS A 374 20.43 9.57 1.68
N LEU A 375 20.73 8.45 1.00
CA LEU A 375 22.10 7.98 0.78
C LEU A 375 22.75 8.78 -0.34
N ILE A 376 23.99 9.25 -0.12
CA ILE A 376 24.76 10.05 -1.06
C ILE A 376 25.80 9.14 -1.74
N PRO A 377 25.68 8.88 -3.05
CA PRO A 377 26.66 8.10 -3.79
C PRO A 377 27.87 8.94 -4.19
N GLY A 378 28.95 8.29 -4.67
CA GLY A 378 30.11 8.96 -5.26
C GLY A 378 31.08 9.58 -4.25
N GLN A 379 30.93 9.34 -2.96
CA GLN A 379 31.86 9.73 -1.92
C GLN A 379 32.89 8.63 -1.66
N ALA A 380 33.98 8.92 -0.96
CA ALA A 380 34.99 7.92 -0.61
C ALA A 380 34.39 6.69 0.10
N TYR A 381 33.43 6.93 1.01
CA TYR A 381 32.73 5.89 1.77
C TYR A 381 31.60 5.20 0.97
N SER A 382 31.18 5.73 -0.16
CA SER A 382 30.12 5.15 -1.00
C SER A 382 30.56 4.80 -2.43
N LYS A 383 31.87 4.64 -2.66
CA LYS A 383 32.46 4.38 -4.00
C LYS A 383 31.95 3.09 -4.66
N ASN A 384 31.54 2.10 -3.86
CA ASN A 384 31.02 0.82 -4.34
C ASN A 384 29.48 0.77 -4.36
N ILE A 385 28.80 1.92 -4.15
CA ILE A 385 27.34 2.02 -4.17
C ILE A 385 26.90 2.69 -5.47
N ARG A 386 26.06 1.97 -6.22
CA ARG A 386 25.35 2.50 -7.39
C ARG A 386 23.88 2.66 -7.04
N ILE A 387 23.29 3.81 -7.40
CA ILE A 387 21.89 4.09 -7.20
C ILE A 387 21.22 4.30 -8.56
N THR A 388 20.10 3.62 -8.78
CA THR A 388 19.27 3.75 -9.97
C THR A 388 17.81 3.99 -9.57
N ARG A 389 17.03 4.51 -10.51
CA ARG A 389 15.59 4.73 -10.38
C ARG A 389 14.89 4.22 -11.64
N ILE A 390 13.79 3.53 -11.47
CA ILE A 390 12.93 3.11 -12.57
C ILE A 390 11.66 3.97 -12.53
N VAL A 391 11.38 4.64 -13.64
CA VAL A 391 10.14 5.41 -13.87
C VAL A 391 9.66 5.02 -15.26
N ASP A 392 8.52 4.36 -15.33
CA ASP A 392 7.92 3.88 -16.56
C ASP A 392 6.39 3.76 -16.41
N SER A 393 5.74 2.96 -17.25
CA SER A 393 4.29 2.76 -17.34
C SER A 393 3.64 2.31 -16.03
N PHE A 394 4.38 1.56 -15.20
CA PHE A 394 3.90 1.07 -13.91
C PHE A 394 4.67 1.70 -12.75
N LEU A 395 3.96 1.87 -11.62
CA LEU A 395 4.59 2.37 -10.42
C LEU A 395 5.39 1.26 -9.75
N GLU A 396 6.72 1.36 -9.77
CA GLU A 396 7.62 0.44 -9.11
C GLU A 396 7.38 0.48 -7.58
N HIS A 397 6.81 -0.60 -7.04
CA HIS A 397 6.36 -0.63 -5.65
C HIS A 397 6.92 -1.81 -4.85
N ALA A 398 7.35 -2.88 -5.50
CA ALA A 398 7.91 -4.04 -4.83
C ALA A 398 9.19 -3.71 -4.04
N ARG A 399 9.34 -4.33 -2.86
CA ARG A 399 10.57 -4.31 -2.07
C ARG A 399 11.18 -5.69 -2.15
N ILE A 400 12.37 -5.76 -2.73
CA ILE A 400 13.10 -7.00 -2.98
C ILE A 400 14.55 -6.79 -2.59
N TRP A 401 15.11 -7.68 -1.78
CA TRP A 401 16.46 -7.58 -1.25
C TRP A 401 17.24 -8.86 -1.54
N TYR A 402 18.41 -8.70 -2.08
CA TYR A 402 19.32 -9.77 -2.44
C TYR A 402 20.66 -9.62 -1.70
N PHE A 403 21.17 -10.72 -1.18
CA PHE A 403 22.47 -10.84 -0.58
C PHE A 403 23.18 -12.05 -1.21
N LEU A 404 24.42 -11.88 -1.68
CA LEU A 404 25.19 -12.94 -2.35
C LEU A 404 25.51 -14.11 -1.40
N ASN A 405 25.70 -13.83 -0.12
CA ASN A 405 25.82 -14.82 0.95
C ASN A 405 26.82 -15.94 0.65
N GLY A 406 28.05 -15.54 0.21
CA GLY A 406 29.12 -16.48 -0.07
C GLY A 406 28.83 -17.45 -1.22
N GLY A 407 28.11 -17.02 -2.25
CA GLY A 407 27.73 -17.81 -3.42
C GLY A 407 26.48 -18.67 -3.22
N LYS A 408 25.77 -18.52 -2.10
CA LYS A 408 24.45 -19.11 -1.84
C LYS A 408 23.42 -18.00 -1.67
N PRO A 409 22.97 -17.39 -2.75
CA PRO A 409 22.21 -16.16 -2.68
C PRO A 409 20.92 -16.30 -1.87
N LEU A 410 20.61 -15.23 -1.16
CA LEU A 410 19.38 -15.10 -0.40
C LEU A 410 18.56 -13.98 -1.00
N LEU A 411 17.31 -14.28 -1.30
CA LEU A 411 16.35 -13.33 -1.81
C LEU A 411 15.21 -13.15 -0.80
N PHE A 412 14.83 -11.90 -0.58
CA PHE A 412 13.74 -11.55 0.31
C PHE A 412 12.78 -10.61 -0.41
N MET A 413 11.50 -10.73 -0.08
CA MET A 413 10.47 -9.78 -0.51
C MET A 413 9.58 -9.39 0.66
N GLY A 414 9.02 -8.17 0.63
CA GLY A 414 8.12 -7.75 1.70
C GLY A 414 7.57 -6.35 1.58
N SER A 415 6.98 -5.87 2.66
CA SER A 415 6.26 -4.61 2.69
C SER A 415 7.07 -3.38 3.10
N PRO A 416 8.22 -3.46 3.83
CA PRO A 416 8.88 -2.28 4.37
C PRO A 416 9.82 -1.59 3.38
N ASP A 417 9.77 -0.27 3.38
CA ASP A 417 10.88 0.57 2.96
C ASP A 417 11.90 0.71 4.12
N TRP A 418 13.11 1.15 3.82
CA TRP A 418 14.11 1.44 4.84
C TRP A 418 13.96 2.88 5.34
N MET A 419 12.79 3.14 5.92
CA MET A 419 12.46 4.38 6.60
C MET A 419 12.24 4.12 8.08
N ARG A 420 12.54 5.11 8.91
CA ARG A 420 12.39 5.01 10.37
C ARG A 420 10.99 4.55 10.79
N ARG A 421 9.95 5.08 10.13
CA ARG A 421 8.56 4.67 10.39
C ARG A 421 8.29 3.20 10.10
N ASN A 422 8.84 2.64 9.01
CA ASN A 422 8.63 1.24 8.62
C ASN A 422 9.39 0.28 9.54
N LEU A 423 10.63 0.61 9.87
CA LEU A 423 11.51 -0.29 10.61
C LEU A 423 11.19 -0.32 12.13
N TYR A 424 10.70 0.79 12.71
CA TYR A 424 10.55 0.93 14.16
C TYR A 424 9.11 1.14 14.64
N ARG A 425 8.19 1.65 13.79
CA ARG A 425 6.85 2.07 14.23
C ARG A 425 5.71 1.34 13.55
N ARG A 426 6.01 0.35 12.69
CA ARG A 426 5.03 -0.43 11.94
C ARG A 426 5.25 -1.91 12.14
N ILE A 427 4.18 -2.69 11.96
CA ILE A 427 4.28 -4.11 11.67
C ILE A 427 4.40 -4.27 10.16
N GLU A 428 5.54 -4.74 9.73
CA GLU A 428 5.88 -5.07 8.34
C GLU A 428 6.32 -6.52 8.31
N ALA A 429 6.09 -7.20 7.20
CA ALA A 429 6.49 -8.59 7.02
C ALA A 429 7.36 -8.75 5.79
N VAL A 430 8.42 -9.55 5.93
CA VAL A 430 9.38 -9.89 4.88
C VAL A 430 9.60 -11.39 4.91
N THR A 431 9.54 -12.03 3.75
CA THR A 431 9.72 -13.47 3.59
C THR A 431 10.91 -13.77 2.69
N PRO A 432 11.69 -14.83 2.97
CA PRO A 432 12.60 -15.38 1.95
C PRO A 432 11.78 -15.99 0.81
N VAL A 433 12.36 -15.93 -0.41
CA VAL A 433 11.79 -16.48 -1.64
C VAL A 433 12.63 -17.67 -2.10
#